data_5f74cf50bdea01328a0dfc31c79c8dd4
#
_entry.id   5f74cf50bdea01328a0dfc31c79c8dd4
#
_cell.length_a   1.000
_cell.length_b   1.000
_cell.length_c   1.000
_cell.angle_alpha   90.00
_cell.angle_beta   90.00
_cell.angle_gamma   90.00
#
_symmetry.space_group_name_H-M   'P 1'
#
loop_
_entity.id
_entity.type
_entity.pdbx_description
1 polymer ?
#
loop_
_entity_poly.entity_id
_entity_poly.type
_entity_poly.pdbx_seq_one_letter_code
_entity_poly.pdbx_strand_id
1 'polypeptide(L)'
;MIKEKLNYFEFWILILLAVMAMLLIIQAYDLLAIYLTIEFQSLIFYILASIKRTSEFSTEAGLKYFILGAFSSAFLLFGSSVIYGLTGLTNLGDLSKFFSGLVGNEIPFNLIIGFIFILVAFLFKLSAAPFHVWSPDVYEGAPLSVTAFFAILPKLAIFGLLFRFLLFTFYDFISYWQSIILIVTFLSILIGTFGAFAQTKWKRFLAYSSINHIGFFLLALLSGDLNSISGVIFYGVIYIITMLGIFAFAINVKFYTYPKSYQFRYLYSVNGLAKMNPFLAFALTIILFSMAGIPPMAGFFAKLFVLLSAVQVDAFGISIFAVVMSCIACFYYIRLIKNIYFDSIADWKVIEPINKTSSLILGISLMSLLFLFIDIEMISIITIVMSMPFLH
;
A
#
# COMPACT_ATOMS: atom_id res chain seq x y z
N MET A 1 15.99 14.24 5.09
CA MET A 1 15.33 14.96 6.20
C MET A 1 15.90 16.37 6.39
N ILE A 2 17.20 16.56 6.55
CA ILE A 2 17.82 17.91 6.60
C ILE A 2 17.42 18.75 5.38
N LYS A 3 17.44 18.16 4.19
CA LYS A 3 17.03 18.81 2.93
C LYS A 3 15.54 19.18 2.86
N GLU A 4 14.67 18.53 3.61
CA GLU A 4 13.23 18.83 3.70
C GLU A 4 12.88 19.77 4.88
N LYS A 5 13.89 20.19 5.66
CA LYS A 5 13.74 20.98 6.89
C LYS A 5 12.84 20.28 7.94
N LEU A 6 12.92 18.96 8.02
CA LEU A 6 12.18 18.12 8.99
C LEU A 6 13.11 17.62 10.11
N ASN A 7 14.13 18.39 10.47
CA ASN A 7 15.09 17.98 11.50
C ASN A 7 14.63 18.41 12.90
N TYR A 8 13.35 18.16 13.20
CA TYR A 8 12.79 18.36 14.54
C TYR A 8 12.90 17.06 15.32
N PHE A 9 13.15 17.16 16.62
CA PHE A 9 13.24 16.00 17.52
C PHE A 9 11.92 15.22 17.58
N GLU A 10 10.80 15.93 17.59
CA GLU A 10 9.44 15.38 17.61
C GLU A 10 9.16 14.46 16.40
N PHE A 11 9.75 14.74 15.25
CA PHE A 11 9.57 13.93 14.05
C PHE A 11 10.05 12.48 14.25
N TRP A 12 11.21 12.31 14.88
CA TRP A 12 11.77 11.00 15.13
C TRP A 12 10.97 10.22 16.17
N ILE A 13 10.51 10.91 17.23
CA ILE A 13 9.64 10.30 18.24
C ILE A 13 8.35 9.81 17.60
N LEU A 14 7.71 10.63 16.76
CA LEU A 14 6.47 10.25 16.08
C LEU A 14 6.67 9.03 15.15
N ILE A 15 7.80 8.93 14.44
CA ILE A 15 8.08 7.74 13.63
C ILE A 15 8.26 6.49 14.50
N LEU A 16 8.99 6.58 15.62
CA LEU A 16 9.17 5.44 16.52
C LEU A 16 7.85 4.99 17.14
N LEU A 17 7.02 5.93 17.58
CA LEU A 17 5.68 5.64 18.12
C LEU A 17 4.77 5.03 17.03
N ALA A 18 4.87 5.49 15.79
CA ALA A 18 4.12 4.91 14.67
C ALA A 18 4.53 3.46 14.39
N VAL A 19 5.83 3.16 14.42
CA VAL A 19 6.34 1.78 14.26
C VAL A 19 5.85 0.91 15.41
N MET A 20 5.93 1.41 16.66
CA MET A 20 5.39 0.71 17.83
C MET A 20 3.90 0.41 17.66
N ALA A 21 3.10 1.38 17.24
CA ALA A 21 1.67 1.19 17.00
C ALA A 21 1.41 0.08 15.96
N MET A 22 2.17 0.05 14.86
CA MET A 22 2.03 -0.98 13.81
C MET A 22 2.40 -2.38 14.32
N LEU A 23 3.42 -2.51 15.15
CA LEU A 23 3.77 -3.79 15.79
C LEU A 23 2.66 -4.26 16.74
N LEU A 24 2.07 -3.33 17.51
CA LEU A 24 0.94 -3.64 18.39
C LEU A 24 -0.30 -4.06 17.60
N ILE A 25 -0.57 -3.46 16.43
CA ILE A 25 -1.68 -3.86 15.54
C ILE A 25 -1.53 -5.33 15.12
N ILE A 26 -0.33 -5.74 14.70
CA ILE A 26 -0.09 -7.12 14.26
C ILE A 26 -0.24 -8.11 15.42
N GLN A 27 0.12 -7.71 16.64
CA GLN A 27 0.02 -8.56 17.84
C GLN A 27 -1.37 -8.56 18.48
N ALA A 28 -2.23 -7.59 18.16
CA ALA A 28 -3.55 -7.45 18.78
C ALA A 28 -4.42 -8.70 18.55
N TYR A 29 -4.97 -9.24 19.63
CA TYR A 29 -5.81 -10.46 19.65
C TYR A 29 -7.16 -10.22 20.29
N ASP A 30 -7.56 -8.95 20.42
CA ASP A 30 -8.81 -8.52 21.01
C ASP A 30 -9.35 -7.32 20.24
N LEU A 31 -10.68 -7.25 20.02
CA LEU A 31 -11.33 -6.18 19.24
C LEU A 31 -11.04 -4.78 19.84
N LEU A 32 -11.03 -4.69 21.15
CA LEU A 32 -10.73 -3.42 21.83
C LEU A 32 -9.26 -3.01 21.65
N ALA A 33 -8.33 -3.99 21.73
CA ALA A 33 -6.92 -3.75 21.48
C ALA A 33 -6.67 -3.33 20.02
N ILE A 34 -7.36 -3.94 19.06
CA ILE A 34 -7.32 -3.57 17.63
C ILE A 34 -7.77 -2.12 17.46
N TYR A 35 -8.90 -1.74 18.06
CA TYR A 35 -9.40 -0.38 17.98
C TYR A 35 -8.39 0.64 18.55
N LEU A 36 -7.89 0.41 19.76
CA LEU A 36 -6.95 1.33 20.43
C LEU A 36 -5.64 1.46 19.65
N THR A 37 -5.10 0.38 19.13
CA THR A 37 -3.83 0.40 18.40
C THR A 37 -3.96 1.08 17.04
N ILE A 38 -5.07 0.90 16.34
CA ILE A 38 -5.37 1.60 15.08
C ILE A 38 -5.58 3.10 15.34
N GLU A 39 -6.27 3.49 16.41
CA GLU A 39 -6.42 4.89 16.78
C GLU A 39 -5.07 5.53 17.15
N PHE A 40 -4.26 4.84 17.93
CA PHE A 40 -2.92 5.29 18.27
C PHE A 40 -2.08 5.56 17.02
N GLN A 41 -2.09 4.63 16.05
CA GLN A 41 -1.43 4.81 14.75
C GLN A 41 -1.99 6.02 13.99
N SER A 42 -3.32 6.16 13.92
CA SER A 42 -3.97 7.18 13.12
C SER A 42 -3.71 8.59 13.63
N LEU A 43 -3.74 8.80 14.94
CA LEU A 43 -3.43 10.09 15.56
C LEU A 43 -2.00 10.56 15.24
N ILE A 44 -1.04 9.64 15.29
CA ILE A 44 0.36 9.94 14.91
C ILE A 44 0.44 10.33 13.43
N PHE A 45 -0.29 9.63 12.57
CA PHE A 45 -0.27 9.90 11.13
C PHE A 45 -0.90 11.25 10.77
N TYR A 46 -1.94 11.69 11.46
CA TYR A 46 -2.52 13.01 11.27
C TYR A 46 -1.50 14.12 11.58
N ILE A 47 -0.73 13.96 12.66
CA ILE A 47 0.34 14.90 13.03
C ILE A 47 1.48 14.86 12.00
N LEU A 48 1.92 13.66 11.57
CA LEU A 48 2.97 13.52 10.56
C LEU A 48 2.58 14.14 9.22
N ALA A 49 1.31 14.01 8.79
CA ALA A 49 0.84 14.60 7.54
C ALA A 49 0.88 16.13 7.60
N SER A 50 0.54 16.73 8.75
CA SER A 50 0.50 18.19 8.97
C SER A 50 1.80 18.78 9.52
N ILE A 51 2.89 18.04 9.59
CA ILE A 51 4.12 18.44 10.30
C ILE A 51 4.75 19.75 9.78
N LYS A 52 4.56 20.07 8.50
CA LYS A 52 4.98 21.35 7.92
C LYS A 52 3.93 22.43 8.12
N ARG A 53 3.89 23.03 9.30
CA ARG A 53 2.90 24.07 9.67
C ARG A 53 2.86 25.29 8.72
N THR A 54 3.97 25.61 8.09
CA THR A 54 4.09 26.77 7.16
C THR A 54 3.60 26.46 5.75
N SER A 55 3.21 25.20 5.46
CA SER A 55 2.73 24.77 4.14
C SER A 55 1.24 24.52 4.18
N GLU A 56 0.46 25.32 3.46
CA GLU A 56 -0.99 25.15 3.32
C GLU A 56 -1.37 23.74 2.82
N PHE A 57 -0.60 23.20 1.89
CA PHE A 57 -0.82 21.83 1.39
C PHE A 57 -0.67 20.77 2.48
N SER A 58 0.30 20.92 3.40
CA SER A 58 0.51 19.96 4.47
C SER A 58 -0.57 20.05 5.54
N THR A 59 -1.01 21.25 5.88
CA THR A 59 -2.10 21.45 6.86
C THR A 59 -3.44 20.99 6.30
N GLU A 60 -3.75 21.27 5.03
CA GLU A 60 -4.92 20.76 4.34
C GLU A 60 -4.94 19.22 4.29
N ALA A 61 -3.80 18.61 3.94
CA ALA A 61 -3.67 17.15 3.92
C ALA A 61 -3.93 16.53 5.30
N GLY A 62 -3.39 17.13 6.37
CA GLY A 62 -3.62 16.68 7.74
C GLY A 62 -5.09 16.79 8.16
N LEU A 63 -5.77 17.90 7.84
CA LEU A 63 -7.18 18.09 8.13
C LEU A 63 -8.07 17.09 7.39
N LYS A 64 -7.86 16.91 6.08
CA LYS A 64 -8.60 15.90 5.29
C LYS A 64 -8.41 14.50 5.83
N TYR A 65 -7.18 14.15 6.20
CA TYR A 65 -6.88 12.85 6.76
C TYR A 65 -7.52 12.63 8.12
N PHE A 66 -7.51 13.65 8.98
CA PHE A 66 -8.17 13.61 10.29
C PHE A 66 -9.67 13.40 10.16
N ILE A 67 -10.38 14.21 9.36
CA ILE A 67 -11.84 14.14 9.23
C ILE A 67 -12.27 12.76 8.67
N LEU A 68 -11.68 12.34 7.55
CA LEU A 68 -12.03 11.08 6.92
C LEU A 68 -11.56 9.87 7.74
N GLY A 69 -10.42 10.00 8.40
CA GLY A 69 -9.89 8.96 9.27
C GLY A 69 -10.72 8.77 10.54
N ALA A 70 -11.16 9.85 11.19
CA ALA A 70 -12.06 9.78 12.35
C ALA A 70 -13.40 9.13 11.99
N PHE A 71 -13.91 9.38 10.77
CA PHE A 71 -15.10 8.71 10.29
C PHE A 71 -14.92 7.20 10.14
N SER A 72 -13.76 6.76 9.63
CA SER A 72 -13.46 5.33 9.52
C SER A 72 -13.30 4.64 10.88
N SER A 73 -12.76 5.33 11.87
CA SER A 73 -12.61 4.78 13.21
C SER A 73 -13.94 4.70 13.96
N ALA A 74 -14.88 5.60 13.69
CA ALA A 74 -16.24 5.48 14.18
C ALA A 74 -16.92 4.19 13.64
N PHE A 75 -16.69 3.83 12.38
CA PHE A 75 -17.17 2.55 11.84
C PHE A 75 -16.54 1.34 12.53
N LEU A 76 -15.23 1.40 12.81
CA LEU A 76 -14.56 0.32 13.54
C LEU A 76 -15.16 0.13 14.93
N LEU A 77 -15.35 1.24 15.66
CA LEU A 77 -15.92 1.21 17.01
C LEU A 77 -17.36 0.72 16.99
N PHE A 78 -18.18 1.21 16.07
CA PHE A 78 -19.58 0.78 15.91
C PHE A 78 -19.65 -0.72 15.59
N GLY A 79 -18.87 -1.20 14.61
CA GLY A 79 -18.86 -2.61 14.25
C GLY A 79 -18.42 -3.52 15.41
N SER A 80 -17.37 -3.13 16.14
CA SER A 80 -16.92 -3.89 17.33
C SER A 80 -17.94 -3.88 18.46
N SER A 81 -18.64 -2.75 18.68
CA SER A 81 -19.70 -2.66 19.69
C SER A 81 -20.92 -3.54 19.35
N VAL A 82 -21.29 -3.64 18.08
CA VAL A 82 -22.38 -4.53 17.63
C VAL A 82 -21.99 -5.99 17.85
N ILE A 83 -20.77 -6.40 17.48
CA ILE A 83 -20.31 -7.77 17.71
C ILE A 83 -20.28 -8.08 19.21
N TYR A 84 -19.72 -7.20 20.03
CA TYR A 84 -19.71 -7.36 21.48
C TYR A 84 -21.11 -7.42 22.07
N GLY A 85 -22.03 -6.55 21.64
CA GLY A 85 -23.40 -6.52 22.14
C GLY A 85 -24.20 -7.81 21.87
N LEU A 86 -23.86 -8.53 20.79
CA LEU A 86 -24.55 -9.77 20.41
C LEU A 86 -23.87 -11.03 20.96
N THR A 87 -22.55 -11.02 21.11
CA THR A 87 -21.77 -12.19 21.50
C THR A 87 -21.29 -12.14 22.96
N GLY A 88 -21.13 -10.94 23.53
CA GLY A 88 -20.48 -10.73 24.82
C GLY A 88 -18.95 -10.97 24.80
N LEU A 89 -18.35 -11.20 23.62
CA LEU A 89 -16.96 -11.57 23.46
C LEU A 89 -16.18 -10.48 22.73
N THR A 90 -14.93 -10.26 23.13
CA THR A 90 -14.00 -9.34 22.44
C THR A 90 -12.75 -10.05 21.92
N ASN A 91 -12.40 -11.19 22.52
CA ASN A 91 -11.22 -11.97 22.13
C ASN A 91 -11.45 -12.69 20.82
N LEU A 92 -10.48 -12.57 19.87
CA LEU A 92 -10.59 -13.15 18.53
C LEU A 92 -10.67 -14.69 18.55
N GLY A 93 -9.96 -15.35 19.48
CA GLY A 93 -9.99 -16.81 19.61
C GLY A 93 -11.32 -17.33 20.16
N ASP A 94 -11.95 -16.61 21.09
CA ASP A 94 -13.24 -17.00 21.62
C ASP A 94 -14.36 -16.72 20.59
N LEU A 95 -14.23 -15.63 19.82
CA LEU A 95 -15.12 -15.34 18.70
C LEU A 95 -15.04 -16.43 17.62
N SER A 96 -13.86 -16.92 17.26
CA SER A 96 -13.72 -17.99 16.27
C SER A 96 -14.42 -19.27 16.73
N LYS A 97 -14.30 -19.65 18.02
CA LYS A 97 -15.01 -20.79 18.60
C LYS A 97 -16.52 -20.58 18.63
N PHE A 98 -16.96 -19.36 18.93
CA PHE A 98 -18.38 -19.02 18.92
C PHE A 98 -18.98 -19.17 17.52
N PHE A 99 -18.30 -18.67 16.48
CA PHE A 99 -18.77 -18.76 15.10
C PHE A 99 -18.74 -20.19 14.57
N SER A 100 -17.71 -20.97 14.87
CA SER A 100 -17.66 -22.40 14.52
C SER A 100 -18.78 -23.22 15.15
N GLY A 101 -19.27 -22.81 16.32
CA GLY A 101 -20.44 -23.41 16.98
C GLY A 101 -21.78 -23.06 16.30
N LEU A 102 -21.83 -22.06 15.44
CA LEU A 102 -23.02 -21.67 14.66
C LEU A 102 -23.16 -22.46 13.34
N VAL A 103 -22.20 -23.31 13.01
CA VAL A 103 -22.19 -24.10 11.77
C VAL A 103 -23.47 -24.93 11.71
N GLY A 104 -24.31 -24.69 10.69
CA GLY A 104 -25.65 -25.31 10.51
C GLY A 104 -26.81 -24.40 10.89
N ASN A 105 -26.61 -23.32 11.63
CA ASN A 105 -27.61 -22.30 11.89
C ASN A 105 -27.31 -21.05 11.01
N GLU A 106 -28.38 -20.37 10.59
CA GLU A 106 -28.20 -19.09 9.86
C GLU A 106 -27.48 -18.06 10.75
N ILE A 107 -26.42 -17.46 10.21
CA ILE A 107 -25.70 -16.40 10.93
C ILE A 107 -26.64 -15.20 11.10
N PRO A 108 -26.83 -14.68 12.33
CA PRO A 108 -27.70 -13.55 12.57
C PRO A 108 -27.31 -12.33 11.73
N PHE A 109 -28.26 -11.74 11.02
CA PHE A 109 -28.03 -10.60 10.13
C PHE A 109 -27.30 -9.42 10.80
N ASN A 110 -27.59 -9.18 12.07
CA ASN A 110 -26.95 -8.13 12.85
C ASN A 110 -25.43 -8.37 13.05
N LEU A 111 -24.99 -9.63 13.15
CA LEU A 111 -23.55 -9.96 13.21
C LEU A 111 -22.84 -9.62 11.88
N ILE A 112 -23.52 -9.90 10.76
CA ILE A 112 -23.01 -9.58 9.44
C ILE A 112 -22.83 -8.06 9.29
N ILE A 113 -23.77 -7.26 9.79
CA ILE A 113 -23.66 -5.81 9.79
C ILE A 113 -22.42 -5.35 10.58
N GLY A 114 -22.25 -5.83 11.81
CA GLY A 114 -21.09 -5.50 12.64
C GLY A 114 -19.77 -5.85 11.95
N PHE A 115 -19.70 -7.04 11.36
CA PHE A 115 -18.56 -7.49 10.57
C PHE A 115 -18.26 -6.58 9.38
N ILE A 116 -19.28 -6.19 8.58
CA ILE A 116 -19.11 -5.31 7.42
C ILE A 116 -18.53 -3.95 7.84
N PHE A 117 -19.00 -3.36 8.95
CA PHE A 117 -18.48 -2.07 9.41
C PHE A 117 -16.99 -2.14 9.78
N ILE A 118 -16.54 -3.21 10.43
CA ILE A 118 -15.12 -3.43 10.75
C ILE A 118 -14.30 -3.61 9.46
N LEU A 119 -14.79 -4.43 8.53
CA LEU A 119 -14.12 -4.68 7.26
C LEU A 119 -13.97 -3.38 6.45
N VAL A 120 -15.02 -2.55 6.35
CA VAL A 120 -14.98 -1.24 5.69
C VAL A 120 -13.94 -0.33 6.33
N ALA A 121 -13.82 -0.32 7.66
CA ALA A 121 -12.80 0.47 8.34
C ALA A 121 -11.37 0.02 7.97
N PHE A 122 -11.11 -1.28 7.88
CA PHE A 122 -9.80 -1.79 7.44
C PHE A 122 -9.52 -1.46 5.96
N LEU A 123 -10.51 -1.59 5.09
CA LEU A 123 -10.39 -1.22 3.68
C LEU A 123 -10.12 0.28 3.49
N PHE A 124 -10.72 1.13 4.33
CA PHE A 124 -10.40 2.56 4.37
C PHE A 124 -8.93 2.81 4.75
N LYS A 125 -8.41 2.15 5.80
CA LYS A 125 -7.01 2.30 6.22
C LYS A 125 -6.03 1.79 5.16
N LEU A 126 -6.40 0.80 4.36
CA LEU A 126 -5.63 0.35 3.19
C LEU A 126 -5.68 1.31 2.01
N SER A 127 -6.62 2.25 1.99
CA SER A 127 -6.97 3.07 0.82
C SER A 127 -7.47 2.24 -0.38
N ALA A 128 -8.22 1.16 -0.13
CA ALA A 128 -8.88 0.39 -1.17
C ALA A 128 -10.12 1.14 -1.71
N ALA A 129 -10.38 1.06 -3.01
CA ALA A 129 -11.56 1.71 -3.57
C ALA A 129 -12.84 0.90 -3.23
N PRO A 130 -13.96 1.61 -2.84
CA PRO A 130 -14.23 3.04 -2.98
C PRO A 130 -13.70 3.93 -1.85
N PHE A 131 -13.11 3.39 -0.80
CA PHE A 131 -12.68 4.11 0.40
C PHE A 131 -11.30 4.80 0.28
N HIS A 132 -10.85 5.08 -0.95
CA HIS A 132 -9.51 5.58 -1.29
C HIS A 132 -9.38 7.10 -1.32
N VAL A 133 -10.48 7.86 -1.26
CA VAL A 133 -10.55 9.30 -1.58
C VAL A 133 -9.51 10.15 -0.82
N TRP A 134 -9.16 9.75 0.40
CA TRP A 134 -8.21 10.46 1.23
C TRP A 134 -6.75 10.36 0.72
N SER A 135 -6.38 9.21 0.11
CA SER A 135 -4.96 8.90 -0.13
C SER A 135 -4.28 9.76 -1.20
N PRO A 136 -4.88 10.15 -2.35
CA PRO A 136 -4.23 11.02 -3.32
C PRO A 136 -3.95 12.42 -2.78
N ASP A 137 -4.87 12.98 -2.00
CA ASP A 137 -4.75 14.33 -1.44
C ASP A 137 -3.72 14.35 -0.30
N VAL A 138 -3.75 13.36 0.59
CA VAL A 138 -2.80 13.23 1.69
C VAL A 138 -1.38 12.99 1.17
N TYR A 139 -1.20 12.13 0.16
CA TYR A 139 0.12 11.88 -0.43
C TYR A 139 0.67 13.14 -1.13
N GLU A 140 -0.19 13.91 -1.80
CA GLU A 140 0.25 15.16 -2.44
C GLU A 140 0.70 16.19 -1.42
N GLY A 141 -0.07 16.41 -0.36
CA GLY A 141 0.19 17.48 0.61
C GLY A 141 1.29 17.16 1.63
N ALA A 142 1.39 15.92 2.09
CA ALA A 142 2.39 15.52 3.07
C ALA A 142 3.83 15.64 2.53
N PRO A 143 4.86 15.82 3.38
CA PRO A 143 6.26 15.77 2.98
C PRO A 143 6.61 14.44 2.33
N LEU A 144 7.58 14.41 1.39
CA LEU A 144 7.90 13.22 0.60
C LEU A 144 8.39 12.04 1.47
N SER A 145 9.15 12.32 2.53
CA SER A 145 9.58 11.31 3.51
C SER A 145 8.40 10.68 4.27
N VAL A 146 7.40 11.49 4.62
CA VAL A 146 6.17 11.02 5.27
C VAL A 146 5.31 10.21 4.29
N THR A 147 5.19 10.67 3.03
CA THR A 147 4.47 9.90 2.01
C THR A 147 5.11 8.54 1.74
N ALA A 148 6.44 8.44 1.73
CA ALA A 148 7.14 7.16 1.62
C ALA A 148 6.78 6.21 2.77
N PHE A 149 6.75 6.74 4.00
CA PHE A 149 6.37 5.97 5.18
C PHE A 149 4.92 5.48 5.10
N PHE A 150 3.97 6.34 4.74
CA PHE A 150 2.55 6.00 4.60
C PHE A 150 2.26 5.00 3.47
N ALA A 151 3.05 5.05 2.41
CA ALA A 151 2.86 4.18 1.26
C ALA A 151 3.22 2.71 1.54
N ILE A 152 4.10 2.42 2.49
CA ILE A 152 4.69 1.10 2.69
C ILE A 152 4.20 0.45 3.98
N LEU A 153 4.63 0.97 5.12
CA LEU A 153 4.51 0.28 6.41
C LEU A 153 3.07 0.08 6.91
N PRO A 154 2.17 1.07 6.86
CA PRO A 154 0.81 0.90 7.36
C PRO A 154 0.03 -0.18 6.63
N LYS A 155 0.25 -0.30 5.33
CA LYS A 155 -0.44 -1.29 4.50
C LYS A 155 -0.10 -2.71 4.92
N LEU A 156 1.18 -2.97 5.18
CA LEU A 156 1.64 -4.28 5.63
C LEU A 156 1.07 -4.64 7.01
N ALA A 157 1.05 -3.67 7.94
CA ALA A 157 0.48 -3.89 9.27
C ALA A 157 -1.02 -4.24 9.20
N ILE A 158 -1.79 -3.52 8.37
CA ILE A 158 -3.22 -3.79 8.21
C ILE A 158 -3.45 -5.12 7.46
N PHE A 159 -2.62 -5.50 6.48
CA PHE A 159 -2.73 -6.82 5.86
C PHE A 159 -2.43 -7.95 6.84
N GLY A 160 -1.43 -7.81 7.71
CA GLY A 160 -1.16 -8.78 8.78
C GLY A 160 -2.35 -8.94 9.74
N LEU A 161 -3.01 -7.82 10.08
CA LEU A 161 -4.25 -7.84 10.86
C LEU A 161 -5.41 -8.51 10.09
N LEU A 162 -5.58 -8.19 8.81
CA LEU A 162 -6.62 -8.77 7.96
C LEU A 162 -6.51 -10.29 7.84
N PHE A 163 -5.31 -10.86 7.76
CA PHE A 163 -5.16 -12.31 7.74
C PHE A 163 -5.73 -12.93 9.01
N ARG A 164 -5.36 -12.42 10.18
CA ARG A 164 -5.88 -12.93 11.44
C ARG A 164 -7.38 -12.71 11.58
N PHE A 165 -7.87 -11.54 11.19
CA PHE A 165 -9.28 -11.20 11.29
C PHE A 165 -10.15 -12.05 10.35
N LEU A 166 -9.81 -12.17 9.07
CA LEU A 166 -10.63 -12.88 8.08
C LEU A 166 -10.43 -14.39 8.10
N LEU A 167 -9.18 -14.86 8.18
CA LEU A 167 -8.87 -16.28 8.00
C LEU A 167 -8.90 -17.07 9.30
N PHE A 168 -8.70 -16.42 10.45
CA PHE A 168 -8.78 -17.09 11.74
C PHE A 168 -10.11 -16.84 12.43
N THR A 169 -10.53 -15.57 12.58
CA THR A 169 -11.72 -15.24 13.40
C THR A 169 -13.03 -15.39 12.63
N PHE A 170 -13.08 -14.88 11.40
CA PHE A 170 -14.28 -14.81 10.57
C PHE A 170 -14.20 -15.73 9.34
N TYR A 171 -13.58 -16.88 9.48
CA TYR A 171 -13.50 -17.87 8.41
C TYR A 171 -14.90 -18.35 7.97
N ASP A 172 -15.80 -18.61 8.92
CA ASP A 172 -17.16 -19.05 8.66
C ASP A 172 -18.01 -18.02 7.88
N PHE A 173 -17.55 -16.74 7.82
CA PHE A 173 -18.16 -15.67 7.03
C PHE A 173 -17.59 -15.57 5.61
N ILE A 174 -16.89 -16.60 5.12
CA ILE A 174 -16.17 -16.57 3.83
C ILE A 174 -17.06 -16.15 2.66
N SER A 175 -18.30 -16.64 2.58
CA SER A 175 -19.26 -16.31 1.53
C SER A 175 -19.62 -14.81 1.48
N TYR A 176 -19.61 -14.14 2.64
CA TYR A 176 -19.91 -12.71 2.74
C TYR A 176 -18.69 -11.86 2.43
N TRP A 177 -17.53 -12.15 3.05
CA TRP A 177 -16.37 -11.29 2.84
C TRP A 177 -15.71 -11.47 1.48
N GLN A 178 -15.76 -12.64 0.87
CA GLN A 178 -15.29 -12.86 -0.51
C GLN A 178 -16.03 -11.96 -1.49
N SER A 179 -17.36 -11.86 -1.39
CA SER A 179 -18.16 -11.00 -2.26
C SER A 179 -17.78 -9.54 -2.13
N ILE A 180 -17.58 -9.05 -0.90
CA ILE A 180 -17.18 -7.66 -0.64
C ILE A 180 -15.77 -7.40 -1.16
N ILE A 181 -14.81 -8.29 -0.87
CA ILE A 181 -13.43 -8.14 -1.34
C ILE A 181 -13.39 -8.18 -2.87
N LEU A 182 -14.18 -9.02 -3.53
CA LEU A 182 -14.28 -9.07 -4.98
C LEU A 182 -14.70 -7.72 -5.59
N ILE A 183 -15.73 -7.09 -5.04
CA ILE A 183 -16.19 -5.78 -5.49
C ILE A 183 -15.10 -4.71 -5.25
N VAL A 184 -14.48 -4.72 -4.09
CA VAL A 184 -13.42 -3.77 -3.72
C VAL A 184 -12.17 -3.97 -4.56
N THR A 185 -11.79 -5.21 -4.89
CA THR A 185 -10.67 -5.50 -5.81
C THR A 185 -10.94 -4.98 -7.20
N PHE A 186 -12.13 -5.25 -7.75
CA PHE A 186 -12.54 -4.74 -9.04
C PHE A 186 -12.46 -3.21 -9.10
N LEU A 187 -13.05 -2.51 -8.13
CA LEU A 187 -13.03 -1.05 -8.06
C LEU A 187 -11.63 -0.48 -7.84
N SER A 188 -10.80 -1.11 -7.01
CA SER A 188 -9.46 -0.62 -6.71
C SER A 188 -8.52 -0.75 -7.91
N ILE A 189 -8.59 -1.85 -8.64
CA ILE A 189 -7.84 -2.02 -9.89
C ILE A 189 -8.33 -1.03 -10.95
N LEU A 190 -9.64 -0.86 -11.12
CA LEU A 190 -10.24 0.05 -12.09
C LEU A 190 -9.87 1.52 -11.78
N ILE A 191 -10.19 1.98 -10.59
CA ILE A 191 -9.94 3.39 -10.20
C ILE A 191 -8.45 3.68 -10.10
N GLY A 192 -7.67 2.72 -9.59
CA GLY A 192 -6.21 2.85 -9.50
C GLY A 192 -5.56 3.03 -10.86
N THR A 193 -5.95 2.26 -11.86
CA THR A 193 -5.39 2.33 -13.22
C THR A 193 -5.81 3.61 -13.95
N PHE A 194 -7.10 3.90 -14.06
CA PHE A 194 -7.58 5.10 -14.75
C PHE A 194 -7.22 6.39 -13.99
N GLY A 195 -7.24 6.35 -12.66
CA GLY A 195 -6.81 7.47 -11.84
C GLY A 195 -5.34 7.81 -12.05
N ALA A 196 -4.43 6.82 -12.12
CA ALA A 196 -3.03 7.02 -12.39
C ALA A 196 -2.77 7.56 -13.80
N PHE A 197 -3.52 7.09 -14.80
CA PHE A 197 -3.41 7.53 -16.20
C PHE A 197 -3.65 9.04 -16.37
N ALA A 198 -4.60 9.60 -15.62
CA ALA A 198 -4.99 11.00 -15.71
C ALA A 198 -4.08 11.96 -14.92
N GLN A 199 -3.16 11.47 -14.07
CA GLN A 199 -2.37 12.34 -13.22
C GLN A 199 -1.19 12.99 -13.96
N THR A 200 -0.92 14.24 -13.55
CA THR A 200 0.25 15.02 -13.98
C THR A 200 1.26 15.23 -12.84
N LYS A 201 0.83 15.06 -11.59
CA LYS A 201 1.65 15.24 -10.39
C LYS A 201 2.22 13.91 -9.92
N TRP A 202 3.52 13.87 -9.61
CA TRP A 202 4.24 12.66 -9.21
C TRP A 202 3.64 11.94 -8.00
N LYS A 203 3.37 12.66 -6.92
CA LYS A 203 2.84 12.05 -5.69
C LYS A 203 1.43 11.49 -5.85
N ARG A 204 0.56 12.19 -6.59
CA ARG A 204 -0.79 11.67 -6.91
C ARG A 204 -0.73 10.45 -7.80
N PHE A 205 0.17 10.46 -8.78
CA PHE A 205 0.44 9.29 -9.61
C PHE A 205 0.83 8.08 -8.76
N LEU A 206 1.77 8.24 -7.83
CA LEU A 206 2.16 7.17 -6.90
C LEU A 206 1.02 6.74 -5.98
N ALA A 207 0.15 7.65 -5.56
CA ALA A 207 -1.03 7.30 -4.76
C ALA A 207 -1.99 6.39 -5.54
N TYR A 208 -2.36 6.74 -6.77
CA TYR A 208 -3.24 5.90 -7.58
C TYR A 208 -2.58 4.58 -7.99
N SER A 209 -1.28 4.58 -8.31
CA SER A 209 -0.55 3.34 -8.54
C SER A 209 -0.58 2.43 -7.30
N SER A 210 -0.47 3.00 -6.10
CA SER A 210 -0.56 2.25 -4.86
C SER A 210 -1.95 1.67 -4.60
N ILE A 211 -3.03 2.36 -5.01
CA ILE A 211 -4.41 1.84 -4.95
C ILE A 211 -4.55 0.63 -5.89
N ASN A 212 -3.98 0.71 -7.10
CA ASN A 212 -3.94 -0.41 -8.02
C ASN A 212 -3.20 -1.63 -7.41
N HIS A 213 -2.04 -1.41 -6.79
CA HIS A 213 -1.31 -2.49 -6.11
C HIS A 213 -2.11 -3.11 -4.96
N ILE A 214 -2.88 -2.32 -4.19
CA ILE A 214 -3.77 -2.84 -3.15
C ILE A 214 -4.86 -3.74 -3.77
N GLY A 215 -5.37 -3.39 -4.95
CA GLY A 215 -6.27 -4.26 -5.69
C GLY A 215 -5.68 -5.65 -5.94
N PHE A 216 -4.40 -5.73 -6.35
CA PHE A 216 -3.71 -7.02 -6.49
C PHE A 216 -3.50 -7.75 -5.16
N PHE A 217 -3.20 -7.04 -4.07
CA PHE A 217 -3.13 -7.66 -2.75
C PHE A 217 -4.47 -8.30 -2.34
N LEU A 218 -5.57 -7.57 -2.54
CA LEU A 218 -6.91 -8.07 -2.21
C LEU A 218 -7.34 -9.21 -3.15
N LEU A 219 -6.90 -9.19 -4.40
CA LEU A 219 -7.13 -10.28 -5.35
C LEU A 219 -6.50 -11.59 -4.85
N ALA A 220 -5.27 -11.54 -4.33
CA ALA A 220 -4.64 -12.71 -3.75
C ALA A 220 -5.37 -13.22 -2.51
N LEU A 221 -5.99 -12.34 -1.72
CA LEU A 221 -6.70 -12.71 -0.49
C LEU A 221 -8.01 -13.48 -0.74
N LEU A 222 -8.57 -13.41 -1.96
CA LEU A 222 -9.88 -14.01 -2.28
C LEU A 222 -9.95 -15.51 -2.03
N SER A 223 -8.87 -16.26 -2.19
CA SER A 223 -8.89 -17.72 -2.01
C SER A 223 -9.03 -18.14 -0.54
N GLY A 224 -8.52 -17.36 0.41
CA GLY A 224 -8.60 -17.70 1.82
C GLY A 224 -7.71 -18.87 2.27
N ASP A 225 -6.86 -19.38 1.38
CA ASP A 225 -6.00 -20.54 1.60
C ASP A 225 -4.54 -20.14 1.92
N LEU A 226 -3.68 -21.14 2.25
CA LEU A 226 -2.23 -20.95 2.39
C LEU A 226 -1.60 -20.25 1.19
N ASN A 227 -2.00 -20.64 0.00
CA ASN A 227 -1.48 -20.07 -1.24
C ASN A 227 -1.86 -18.59 -1.38
N SER A 228 -3.01 -18.17 -0.84
CA SER A 228 -3.42 -16.78 -0.81
C SER A 228 -2.51 -15.95 0.09
N ILE A 229 -2.26 -16.42 1.30
CA ILE A 229 -1.40 -15.72 2.27
C ILE A 229 0.02 -15.63 1.73
N SER A 230 0.59 -16.73 1.22
CA SER A 230 1.92 -16.74 0.63
C SER A 230 2.04 -15.82 -0.58
N GLY A 231 1.01 -15.76 -1.45
CA GLY A 231 0.93 -14.85 -2.58
C GLY A 231 0.89 -13.38 -2.16
N VAL A 232 0.11 -13.03 -1.13
CA VAL A 232 0.07 -11.67 -0.57
C VAL A 232 1.43 -11.29 0.04
N ILE A 233 2.07 -12.18 0.80
CA ILE A 233 3.40 -11.91 1.40
C ILE A 233 4.45 -11.74 0.31
N PHE A 234 4.46 -12.60 -0.70
CA PHE A 234 5.38 -12.50 -1.84
C PHE A 234 5.23 -11.16 -2.57
N TYR A 235 3.99 -10.80 -2.90
CA TYR A 235 3.69 -9.51 -3.51
C TYR A 235 4.11 -8.35 -2.61
N GLY A 236 3.89 -8.48 -1.29
CA GLY A 236 4.28 -7.50 -0.28
C GLY A 236 5.78 -7.22 -0.26
N VAL A 237 6.62 -8.25 -0.31
CA VAL A 237 8.08 -8.10 -0.35
C VAL A 237 8.51 -7.31 -1.58
N ILE A 238 7.98 -7.67 -2.76
CA ILE A 238 8.32 -6.97 -4.02
C ILE A 238 7.79 -5.53 -4.01
N TYR A 239 6.58 -5.30 -3.46
CA TYR A 239 6.03 -3.97 -3.29
C TYR A 239 6.89 -3.07 -2.40
N ILE A 240 7.39 -3.58 -1.26
CA ILE A 240 8.31 -2.83 -0.39
C ILE A 240 9.55 -2.39 -1.19
N ILE A 241 10.18 -3.32 -1.89
CA ILE A 241 11.42 -3.06 -2.64
C ILE A 241 11.17 -2.01 -3.73
N THR A 242 10.11 -2.14 -4.51
CA THR A 242 9.76 -1.19 -5.58
C THR A 242 9.45 0.19 -5.04
N MET A 243 8.68 0.28 -3.95
CA MET A 243 8.32 1.55 -3.33
C MET A 243 9.53 2.23 -2.65
N LEU A 244 10.40 1.47 -1.98
CA LEU A 244 11.64 2.01 -1.45
C LEU A 244 12.52 2.59 -2.56
N GLY A 245 12.66 1.90 -3.69
CA GLY A 245 13.41 2.36 -4.84
C GLY A 245 12.85 3.67 -5.43
N ILE A 246 11.54 3.74 -5.66
CA ILE A 246 10.92 4.92 -6.27
C ILE A 246 10.94 6.14 -5.34
N PHE A 247 10.75 5.95 -4.03
CA PHE A 247 10.86 7.05 -3.07
C PHE A 247 12.31 7.46 -2.80
N ALA A 248 13.27 6.52 -2.81
CA ALA A 248 14.69 6.84 -2.76
C ALA A 248 15.10 7.69 -3.97
N PHE A 249 14.63 7.34 -5.17
CA PHE A 249 14.81 8.16 -6.37
C PHE A 249 14.19 9.56 -6.17
N ALA A 250 12.93 9.63 -5.75
CA ALA A 250 12.18 10.87 -5.62
C ALA A 250 12.76 11.85 -4.56
N ILE A 251 13.33 11.32 -3.48
CA ILE A 251 13.99 12.13 -2.44
C ILE A 251 15.34 12.68 -2.94
N ASN A 252 16.03 11.92 -3.77
CA ASN A 252 17.37 12.25 -4.23
C ASN A 252 17.38 13.25 -5.37
N VAL A 253 16.44 13.14 -6.31
CA VAL A 253 16.41 14.04 -7.46
C VAL A 253 15.88 15.40 -7.04
N LYS A 254 16.80 16.35 -6.94
CA LYS A 254 16.50 17.77 -6.74
C LYS A 254 17.14 18.56 -7.86
N PHE A 255 16.40 19.51 -8.36
CA PHE A 255 16.91 20.47 -9.33
C PHE A 255 17.43 21.72 -8.61
N TYR A 256 18.60 22.16 -9.03
CA TYR A 256 19.21 23.38 -8.52
C TYR A 256 18.94 24.55 -9.48
N THR A 257 18.30 25.58 -8.95
CA THR A 257 18.22 26.89 -9.56
C THR A 257 18.68 27.89 -8.52
N TYR A 258 19.77 28.63 -8.86
CA TYR A 258 20.36 29.60 -7.93
C TYR A 258 19.30 30.57 -7.39
N PRO A 259 19.23 30.81 -6.08
CA PRO A 259 20.03 30.22 -4.98
C PRO A 259 19.41 29.00 -4.29
N LYS A 260 18.32 28.42 -4.80
CA LYS A 260 17.55 27.38 -4.12
C LYS A 260 17.49 26.09 -4.92
N SER A 261 17.39 24.97 -4.22
CA SER A 261 17.03 23.69 -4.80
C SER A 261 15.57 23.35 -4.50
N TYR A 262 14.89 22.70 -5.43
CA TYR A 262 13.51 22.27 -5.28
C TYR A 262 13.30 20.83 -5.78
N GLN A 263 12.38 20.12 -5.12
CA GLN A 263 11.96 18.78 -5.54
C GLN A 263 11.05 18.88 -6.78
N PHE A 264 11.17 17.91 -7.67
CA PHE A 264 10.24 17.83 -8.79
C PHE A 264 8.82 17.46 -8.29
N ARG A 265 7.84 18.17 -8.82
CA ARG A 265 6.43 17.99 -8.45
C ARG A 265 5.63 17.31 -9.56
N TYR A 266 5.99 17.58 -10.81
CA TYR A 266 5.25 17.14 -11.99
C TYR A 266 5.98 16.02 -12.73
N LEU A 267 5.24 15.15 -13.42
CA LEU A 267 5.80 14.04 -14.19
C LEU A 267 6.70 14.52 -15.34
N TYR A 268 6.33 15.61 -16.01
CA TYR A 268 7.13 16.17 -17.10
C TYR A 268 8.52 16.73 -16.66
N SER A 269 8.71 16.94 -15.36
CA SER A 269 10.00 17.42 -14.87
C SER A 269 11.14 16.40 -15.02
N VAL A 270 10.79 15.13 -15.27
CA VAL A 270 11.74 14.03 -15.46
C VAL A 270 12.08 13.82 -16.94
N ASN A 271 11.48 14.62 -17.85
CA ASN A 271 11.74 14.53 -19.29
C ASN A 271 13.22 14.75 -19.61
N GLY A 272 13.79 13.89 -20.45
CA GLY A 272 15.19 13.97 -20.87
C GLY A 272 16.20 13.64 -19.76
N LEU A 273 15.79 13.03 -18.65
CA LEU A 273 16.68 12.65 -17.53
C LEU A 273 17.87 11.80 -18.00
N ALA A 274 17.67 10.93 -19.01
CA ALA A 274 18.71 10.08 -19.55
C ALA A 274 19.92 10.86 -20.10
N LYS A 275 19.67 12.05 -20.66
CA LYS A 275 20.73 12.92 -21.17
C LYS A 275 21.48 13.67 -20.05
N MET A 276 20.79 13.92 -18.89
CA MET A 276 21.40 14.61 -17.75
C MET A 276 22.14 13.63 -16.82
N ASN A 277 21.54 12.52 -16.52
CA ASN A 277 22.12 11.46 -15.67
C ASN A 277 21.62 10.07 -16.10
N PRO A 278 22.39 9.34 -16.92
CA PRO A 278 21.96 8.04 -17.47
C PRO A 278 21.78 6.96 -16.38
N PHE A 279 22.58 6.99 -15.31
CA PHE A 279 22.44 6.02 -14.22
C PHE A 279 21.12 6.18 -13.46
N LEU A 280 20.71 7.41 -13.16
CA LEU A 280 19.43 7.67 -12.51
C LEU A 280 18.24 7.36 -13.42
N ALA A 281 18.37 7.63 -14.71
CA ALA A 281 17.36 7.25 -15.70
C ALA A 281 17.21 5.76 -15.77
N PHE A 282 18.30 5.00 -15.86
CA PHE A 282 18.30 3.54 -15.85
C PHE A 282 17.68 2.98 -14.56
N ALA A 283 18.04 3.54 -13.39
CA ALA A 283 17.46 3.17 -12.11
C ALA A 283 15.94 3.30 -12.10
N LEU A 284 15.43 4.46 -12.53
CA LEU A 284 14.00 4.70 -12.57
C LEU A 284 13.27 3.77 -13.55
N THR A 285 13.88 3.47 -14.70
CA THR A 285 13.26 2.56 -15.69
C THR A 285 13.09 1.15 -15.19
N ILE A 286 14.07 0.59 -14.47
CA ILE A 286 13.97 -0.74 -13.87
C ILE A 286 12.82 -0.79 -12.86
N ILE A 287 12.72 0.23 -12.00
CA ILE A 287 11.65 0.30 -11.02
C ILE A 287 10.28 0.40 -11.72
N LEU A 288 10.14 1.23 -12.75
CA LEU A 288 8.90 1.38 -13.50
C LEU A 288 8.53 0.10 -14.27
N PHE A 289 9.49 -0.62 -14.83
CA PHE A 289 9.24 -1.93 -15.46
C PHE A 289 8.78 -2.96 -14.44
N SER A 290 9.37 -2.97 -13.24
CA SER A 290 8.91 -3.85 -12.16
C SER A 290 7.49 -3.51 -11.72
N MET A 291 7.12 -2.24 -11.56
CA MET A 291 5.75 -1.83 -11.24
C MET A 291 4.75 -2.17 -12.36
N ALA A 292 5.17 -2.04 -13.62
CA ALA A 292 4.37 -2.46 -14.76
C ALA A 292 4.12 -3.97 -14.77
N GLY A 293 5.07 -4.76 -14.26
CA GLY A 293 5.04 -6.22 -14.28
C GLY A 293 5.51 -6.78 -15.62
N ILE A 294 6.59 -6.21 -16.18
CA ILE A 294 7.19 -6.68 -17.43
C ILE A 294 8.28 -7.71 -17.09
N PRO A 295 8.29 -8.91 -17.72
CA PRO A 295 9.40 -9.85 -17.57
C PRO A 295 10.71 -9.19 -18.07
N PRO A 296 11.86 -9.46 -17.46
CA PRO A 296 12.19 -10.41 -16.40
C PRO A 296 12.17 -9.82 -14.98
N MET A 297 11.51 -8.68 -14.75
CA MET A 297 11.52 -8.00 -13.46
C MET A 297 10.71 -8.74 -12.40
N ALA A 298 11.10 -8.59 -11.12
CA ALA A 298 10.46 -9.24 -9.97
C ALA A 298 8.94 -8.96 -9.87
N GLY A 299 8.49 -7.77 -10.27
CA GLY A 299 7.08 -7.40 -10.26
C GLY A 299 6.16 -8.23 -11.17
N PHE A 300 6.70 -8.84 -12.24
CA PHE A 300 5.95 -9.77 -13.06
C PHE A 300 5.57 -11.02 -12.27
N PHE A 301 6.51 -11.62 -11.58
CA PHE A 301 6.29 -12.83 -10.78
C PHE A 301 5.33 -12.56 -9.63
N ALA A 302 5.41 -11.38 -9.01
CA ALA A 302 4.46 -10.97 -7.98
C ALA A 302 3.01 -11.01 -8.48
N LYS A 303 2.75 -10.40 -9.64
CA LYS A 303 1.42 -10.42 -10.26
C LYS A 303 1.00 -11.83 -10.67
N LEU A 304 1.94 -12.63 -11.18
CA LEU A 304 1.68 -14.00 -11.60
C LEU A 304 1.23 -14.88 -10.42
N PHE A 305 1.91 -14.84 -9.26
CA PHE A 305 1.51 -15.61 -8.08
C PHE A 305 0.13 -15.19 -7.56
N VAL A 306 -0.17 -13.90 -7.58
CA VAL A 306 -1.50 -13.37 -7.21
C VAL A 306 -2.59 -13.88 -8.15
N LEU A 307 -2.33 -13.90 -9.46
CA LEU A 307 -3.29 -14.41 -10.44
C LEU A 307 -3.49 -15.92 -10.30
N LEU A 308 -2.43 -16.67 -10.01
CA LEU A 308 -2.52 -18.11 -9.78
C LEU A 308 -3.39 -18.42 -8.55
N SER A 309 -3.24 -17.70 -7.44
CA SER A 309 -4.07 -17.89 -6.25
C SER A 309 -5.55 -17.58 -6.53
N ALA A 310 -5.86 -16.54 -7.31
CA ALA A 310 -7.23 -16.20 -7.67
C ALA A 310 -7.88 -17.23 -8.63
N VAL A 311 -7.11 -17.82 -9.54
CA VAL A 311 -7.58 -18.87 -10.46
C VAL A 311 -7.89 -20.16 -9.72
N GLN A 312 -7.18 -20.49 -8.64
CA GLN A 312 -7.45 -21.68 -7.83
C GLN A 312 -8.85 -21.69 -7.18
N VAL A 313 -9.47 -20.53 -7.01
CA VAL A 313 -10.83 -20.36 -6.45
C VAL A 313 -11.86 -20.07 -7.55
N ASP A 314 -11.56 -20.46 -8.79
CA ASP A 314 -12.43 -20.25 -9.95
C ASP A 314 -12.84 -18.78 -10.20
N ALA A 315 -12.10 -17.82 -9.63
CA ALA A 315 -12.35 -16.39 -9.83
C ALA A 315 -11.83 -15.89 -11.19
N PHE A 316 -12.15 -16.60 -12.27
CA PHE A 316 -11.64 -16.33 -13.63
C PHE A 316 -12.00 -14.93 -14.13
N GLY A 317 -13.24 -14.47 -13.88
CA GLY A 317 -13.72 -13.18 -14.38
C GLY A 317 -12.86 -12.01 -13.89
N ILE A 318 -12.56 -11.95 -12.58
CA ILE A 318 -11.74 -10.89 -12.01
C ILE A 318 -10.26 -11.06 -12.35
N SER A 319 -9.79 -12.30 -12.54
CA SER A 319 -8.41 -12.58 -12.96
C SER A 319 -8.16 -12.06 -14.38
N ILE A 320 -9.06 -12.32 -15.32
CA ILE A 320 -8.99 -11.79 -16.69
C ILE A 320 -9.06 -10.26 -16.67
N PHE A 321 -9.98 -9.70 -15.89
CA PHE A 321 -10.07 -8.25 -15.71
C PHE A 321 -8.77 -7.65 -15.19
N ALA A 322 -8.15 -8.25 -14.17
CA ALA A 322 -6.89 -7.78 -13.59
C ALA A 322 -5.74 -7.82 -14.61
N VAL A 323 -5.68 -8.84 -15.48
CA VAL A 323 -4.70 -8.92 -16.57
C VAL A 323 -4.91 -7.78 -17.58
N VAL A 324 -6.14 -7.55 -18.05
CA VAL A 324 -6.45 -6.45 -18.99
C VAL A 324 -6.06 -5.10 -18.38
N MET A 325 -6.42 -4.86 -17.13
CA MET A 325 -6.09 -3.62 -16.44
C MET A 325 -4.58 -3.47 -16.18
N SER A 326 -3.85 -4.56 -16.00
CA SER A 326 -2.39 -4.53 -15.88
C SER A 326 -1.72 -4.11 -17.19
N CYS A 327 -2.28 -4.48 -18.36
CA CYS A 327 -1.83 -4.01 -19.66
C CYS A 327 -2.05 -2.50 -19.84
N ILE A 328 -3.20 -1.98 -19.37
CA ILE A 328 -3.46 -0.53 -19.35
C ILE A 328 -2.48 0.18 -18.40
N ALA A 329 -2.21 -0.42 -17.25
CA ALA A 329 -1.22 0.11 -16.31
C ALA A 329 0.18 0.17 -16.91
N CYS A 330 0.58 -0.84 -17.67
CA CYS A 330 1.86 -0.85 -18.36
C CYS A 330 2.03 0.37 -19.30
N PHE A 331 0.96 0.82 -19.96
CA PHE A 331 1.01 1.96 -20.86
C PHE A 331 1.47 3.25 -20.18
N TYR A 332 0.93 3.60 -19.01
CA TYR A 332 1.34 4.85 -18.35
C TYR A 332 2.76 4.77 -17.76
N TYR A 333 3.23 3.60 -17.36
CA TYR A 333 4.64 3.43 -16.97
C TYR A 333 5.59 3.55 -18.17
N ILE A 334 5.26 2.93 -19.30
CA ILE A 334 6.05 3.05 -20.55
C ILE A 334 6.04 4.50 -21.06
N ARG A 335 4.92 5.23 -20.92
CA ARG A 335 4.85 6.65 -21.27
C ARG A 335 5.87 7.47 -20.47
N LEU A 336 6.04 7.19 -19.18
CA LEU A 336 7.07 7.86 -18.38
C LEU A 336 8.48 7.50 -18.84
N ILE A 337 8.73 6.23 -19.16
CA ILE A 337 10.02 5.78 -19.70
C ILE A 337 10.33 6.47 -21.02
N LYS A 338 9.34 6.57 -21.91
CA LYS A 338 9.46 7.34 -23.15
C LYS A 338 9.91 8.78 -22.88
N ASN A 339 9.27 9.45 -21.93
CA ASN A 339 9.58 10.84 -21.60
C ASN A 339 11.01 11.00 -21.05
N ILE A 340 11.50 10.00 -20.28
CA ILE A 340 12.87 9.98 -19.72
C ILE A 340 13.92 9.92 -20.81
N TYR A 341 13.73 9.12 -21.86
CA TYR A 341 14.76 8.83 -22.87
C TYR A 341 14.61 9.64 -24.16
N PHE A 342 13.40 9.86 -24.65
CA PHE A 342 13.16 10.35 -26.00
C PHE A 342 12.72 11.82 -26.07
N ASP A 343 12.17 12.37 -24.98
CA ASP A 343 11.74 13.76 -24.99
C ASP A 343 12.93 14.71 -25.01
N SER A 344 12.76 15.85 -25.70
CA SER A 344 13.73 16.92 -25.70
C SER A 344 13.77 17.61 -24.34
N ILE A 345 14.96 18.01 -23.93
CA ILE A 345 15.16 18.83 -22.73
C ILE A 345 14.77 20.26 -23.10
N ALA A 346 13.70 20.79 -22.48
CA ALA A 346 13.32 22.18 -22.66
C ALA A 346 14.36 23.12 -22.00
N ASP A 347 14.78 22.77 -20.76
CA ASP A 347 15.78 23.51 -19.99
C ASP A 347 16.78 22.55 -19.35
N TRP A 348 18.07 22.81 -19.47
CA TRP A 348 19.10 22.04 -18.75
C TRP A 348 19.00 22.30 -17.26
N LYS A 349 18.67 21.25 -16.51
CA LYS A 349 18.52 21.31 -15.05
C LYS A 349 19.74 20.66 -14.40
N VAL A 350 20.36 21.38 -13.48
CA VAL A 350 21.44 20.82 -12.68
C VAL A 350 20.85 19.98 -11.57
N ILE A 351 21.26 18.71 -11.48
CA ILE A 351 20.84 17.79 -10.43
C ILE A 351 21.82 17.92 -9.26
N GLU A 352 21.29 18.09 -8.04
CA GLU A 352 22.15 18.08 -6.85
C GLU A 352 22.82 16.71 -6.64
N PRO A 353 24.05 16.67 -6.11
CA PRO A 353 24.72 15.42 -5.79
C PRO A 353 23.91 14.61 -4.76
N ILE A 354 23.81 13.30 -5.02
CA ILE A 354 23.02 12.37 -4.23
C ILE A 354 23.80 12.00 -2.95
N ASN A 355 23.07 11.86 -1.84
CA ASN A 355 23.66 11.38 -0.59
C ASN A 355 24.05 9.90 -0.69
N LYS A 356 25.18 9.50 -0.10
CA LYS A 356 25.69 8.13 -0.13
C LYS A 356 24.67 7.09 0.38
N THR A 357 23.99 7.39 1.50
CA THR A 357 23.00 6.47 2.10
C THR A 357 21.80 6.20 1.19
N SER A 358 21.27 7.25 0.55
CA SER A 358 20.11 7.10 -0.32
C SER A 358 20.46 6.51 -1.69
N SER A 359 21.70 6.74 -2.19
CA SER A 359 22.19 6.05 -3.39
C SER A 359 22.39 4.56 -3.14
N LEU A 360 22.82 4.18 -1.92
CA LEU A 360 22.96 2.80 -1.51
C LEU A 360 21.59 2.08 -1.46
N ILE A 361 20.57 2.72 -0.86
CA ILE A 361 19.19 2.16 -0.85
C ILE A 361 18.67 1.96 -2.28
N LEU A 362 18.89 2.95 -3.15
CA LEU A 362 18.49 2.85 -4.56
C LEU A 362 19.26 1.72 -5.27
N GLY A 363 20.55 1.58 -5.04
CA GLY A 363 21.36 0.51 -5.61
C GLY A 363 20.92 -0.88 -5.15
N ILE A 364 20.65 -1.07 -3.85
CA ILE A 364 20.16 -2.34 -3.31
C ILE A 364 18.79 -2.68 -3.91
N SER A 365 17.86 -1.70 -3.96
CA SER A 365 16.53 -1.94 -4.55
C SER A 365 16.61 -2.32 -6.03
N LEU A 366 17.53 -1.73 -6.79
CA LEU A 366 17.76 -2.08 -8.20
C LEU A 366 18.29 -3.50 -8.35
N MET A 367 19.36 -3.81 -7.61
CA MET A 367 19.97 -5.15 -7.67
C MET A 367 18.95 -6.23 -7.26
N SER A 368 18.18 -6.01 -6.21
CA SER A 368 17.15 -6.96 -5.82
C SER A 368 16.08 -7.13 -6.91
N LEU A 369 15.56 -6.05 -7.52
CA LEU A 369 14.55 -6.15 -8.59
C LEU A 369 15.05 -6.86 -9.86
N LEU A 370 16.35 -6.74 -10.16
CA LEU A 370 16.97 -7.39 -11.31
C LEU A 370 17.29 -8.87 -11.04
N PHE A 371 17.78 -9.20 -9.84
CA PHE A 371 18.33 -10.53 -9.56
C PHE A 371 17.35 -11.47 -8.86
N LEU A 372 16.24 -10.96 -8.30
CA LEU A 372 15.23 -11.80 -7.64
C LEU A 372 14.61 -12.87 -8.56
N PHE A 373 14.64 -12.67 -9.90
CA PHE A 373 14.12 -13.66 -10.82
C PHE A 373 15.01 -14.90 -10.95
N ILE A 374 16.30 -14.81 -10.57
CA ILE A 374 17.25 -15.92 -10.67
C ILE A 374 16.88 -17.02 -9.66
N ASP A 375 16.43 -16.63 -8.48
CA ASP A 375 16.08 -17.56 -7.40
C ASP A 375 14.71 -17.23 -6.81
N ILE A 376 13.66 -17.42 -7.62
CA ILE A 376 12.27 -17.19 -7.21
C ILE A 376 11.80 -18.24 -6.22
N GLU A 377 12.30 -19.49 -6.37
CA GLU A 377 11.90 -20.60 -5.52
C GLU A 377 12.28 -20.36 -4.06
N MET A 378 13.47 -19.81 -3.79
CA MET A 378 13.90 -19.48 -2.44
C MET A 378 12.91 -18.50 -1.77
N ILE A 379 12.48 -17.44 -2.48
CA ILE A 379 11.56 -16.47 -1.92
C ILE A 379 10.19 -17.09 -1.72
N SER A 380 9.71 -17.89 -2.67
CA SER A 380 8.41 -18.57 -2.54
C SER A 380 8.37 -19.52 -1.36
N ILE A 381 9.44 -20.27 -1.11
CA ILE A 381 9.57 -21.15 0.08
C ILE A 381 9.53 -20.31 1.36
N ILE A 382 10.28 -19.20 1.43
CA ILE A 382 10.26 -18.31 2.60
C ILE A 382 8.85 -17.77 2.85
N THR A 383 8.13 -17.36 1.81
CA THR A 383 6.76 -16.82 1.97
C THR A 383 5.77 -17.90 2.39
N ILE A 384 5.92 -19.14 1.95
CA ILE A 384 5.11 -20.26 2.42
C ILE A 384 5.39 -20.54 3.91
N VAL A 385 6.66 -20.56 4.34
CA VAL A 385 6.99 -20.72 5.75
C VAL A 385 6.41 -19.57 6.60
N MET A 386 6.46 -18.34 6.10
CA MET A 386 5.87 -17.17 6.77
C MET A 386 4.33 -17.23 6.84
N SER A 387 3.67 -17.95 5.95
CA SER A 387 2.20 -18.06 5.92
C SER A 387 1.65 -19.10 6.92
N MET A 388 2.45 -20.08 7.33
CA MET A 388 2.05 -21.16 8.22
C MET A 388 1.44 -20.70 9.57
N PRO A 389 1.98 -19.67 10.28
CA PRO A 389 1.45 -19.22 11.56
C PRO A 389 0.05 -18.58 11.50
N PHE A 390 -0.46 -18.26 10.33
CA PHE A 390 -1.79 -17.62 10.17
C PHE A 390 -2.94 -18.61 10.02
N LEU A 391 -2.65 -19.92 9.94
CA LEU A 391 -3.66 -20.99 9.83
C LEU A 391 -3.87 -21.78 11.12
N HIS A 392 -3.05 -21.55 12.11
CA HIS A 392 -3.16 -22.09 13.47
C HIS A 392 -3.58 -20.98 14.42
#